data_4977368c188883a73fe555667cf70385
#
_entry.id   4977368c188883a73fe555667cf70385
#
_cell.length_a   1.000
_cell.length_b   1.000
_cell.length_c   1.000
_cell.angle_alpha   90.00
_cell.angle_beta   90.00
_cell.angle_gamma   90.00
#
_symmetry.space_group_name_H-M   'P 1'
#
loop_
_entity.id
_entity.type
_entity.pdbx_description
1 polymer ?
#
loop_
_entity_poly.entity_id
_entity_poly.type
_entity_poly.pdbx_seq_one_letter_code
_entity_poly.pdbx_strand_id
1 'polypeptide(L)'
;MKAGSKASAAGDIEGEKVSLASARFQTGIAMSWTGLLNAIAFPLGLLSAGAFAGTAVIATIAEKASDIVGETVTNAVTAVTAWAFGVDPSDVWILAIGLYVLYMFFIITMFFGSYIQLKMGGLEPLGGKAAGAKSLTFLAALLISAVPASTFLPWIFIWLFVVMIYPN
;
A
#
# COMPACT_ATOMS: atom_id res chain seq x y z
N MET A 1 -5.89 42.14 -49.59
CA MET A 1 -6.72 40.98 -49.15
C MET A 1 -5.81 39.87 -48.65
N LYS A 2 -5.51 39.84 -47.36
CA LYS A 2 -4.89 38.71 -46.65
C LYS A 2 -5.23 38.85 -45.15
N ALA A 3 -6.43 38.52 -44.81
CA ALA A 3 -6.85 38.41 -43.43
C ALA A 3 -7.78 37.18 -43.32
N GLY A 4 -7.21 36.00 -43.14
CA GLY A 4 -8.03 34.81 -43.12
C GLY A 4 -7.30 33.50 -42.71
N SER A 5 -6.09 33.59 -42.16
CA SER A 5 -5.31 32.37 -41.92
C SER A 5 -4.70 32.26 -40.50
N LYS A 6 -5.12 33.07 -39.52
CA LYS A 6 -4.61 32.96 -38.15
C LYS A 6 -5.61 32.46 -37.11
N ALA A 7 -6.84 32.20 -37.48
CA ALA A 7 -7.87 31.73 -36.55
C ALA A 7 -8.00 30.19 -36.44
N SER A 8 -7.33 29.45 -37.35
CA SER A 8 -7.47 27.98 -37.38
C SER A 8 -6.36 27.21 -36.63
N ALA A 9 -5.31 27.88 -36.21
CA ALA A 9 -4.21 27.19 -35.51
C ALA A 9 -4.26 27.30 -33.96
N ALA A 10 -5.20 28.06 -33.41
CA ALA A 10 -5.39 28.21 -31.98
C ALA A 10 -6.40 27.22 -31.37
N GLY A 11 -7.08 26.43 -32.20
CA GLY A 11 -8.12 25.49 -31.78
C GLY A 11 -7.65 24.09 -31.44
N ASP A 12 -6.42 23.72 -31.82
CA ASP A 12 -6.01 22.30 -31.77
C ASP A 12 -5.02 21.94 -30.65
N ILE A 13 -4.77 22.82 -29.67
CA ILE A 13 -3.88 22.53 -28.53
C ILE A 13 -4.57 22.79 -27.17
N GLU A 14 -5.87 22.83 -27.12
CA GLU A 14 -6.57 22.57 -25.87
C GLU A 14 -6.80 21.06 -25.78
N GLY A 15 -5.76 20.32 -25.42
CA GLY A 15 -5.92 18.99 -24.88
C GLY A 15 -7.00 19.10 -23.81
N GLU A 16 -8.09 18.37 -23.99
CA GLU A 16 -9.32 18.39 -23.20
C GLU A 16 -8.95 18.39 -21.71
N LYS A 17 -9.00 19.55 -21.08
CA LYS A 17 -8.75 19.69 -19.64
C LYS A 17 -9.83 18.88 -18.93
N VAL A 18 -9.45 17.76 -18.37
CA VAL A 18 -10.36 16.94 -17.57
C VAL A 18 -11.05 17.84 -16.56
N SER A 19 -12.38 17.90 -16.60
CA SER A 19 -13.13 18.75 -15.68
C SER A 19 -12.89 18.30 -14.24
N LEU A 20 -12.87 19.24 -13.31
CA LEU A 20 -12.73 18.92 -11.86
C LEU A 20 -13.83 17.96 -11.39
N ALA A 21 -15.01 18.00 -11.99
CA ALA A 21 -16.09 17.08 -11.68
C ALA A 21 -15.74 15.64 -12.11
N SER A 22 -15.19 15.47 -13.33
CA SER A 22 -14.73 14.16 -13.80
C SER A 22 -13.58 13.64 -12.95
N ALA A 23 -12.61 14.50 -12.60
CA ALA A 23 -11.50 14.12 -11.73
C ALA A 23 -11.99 13.64 -10.35
N ARG A 24 -12.93 14.34 -9.73
CA ARG A 24 -13.53 13.94 -8.44
C ARG A 24 -14.28 12.63 -8.55
N PHE A 25 -15.00 12.40 -9.65
CA PHE A 25 -15.70 11.14 -9.89
C PHE A 25 -14.72 9.98 -10.02
N GLN A 26 -13.69 10.11 -10.87
CA GLN A 26 -12.69 9.06 -11.09
C GLN A 26 -11.88 8.74 -9.81
N THR A 27 -11.45 9.77 -9.08
CA THR A 27 -10.76 9.55 -7.79
C THR A 27 -11.70 8.99 -6.73
N GLY A 28 -12.98 9.35 -6.73
CA GLY A 28 -14.00 8.76 -5.86
C GLY A 28 -14.17 7.26 -6.09
N ILE A 29 -14.22 6.83 -7.35
CA ILE A 29 -14.24 5.41 -7.71
C ILE A 29 -12.94 4.72 -7.21
N ALA A 30 -11.77 5.32 -7.47
CA ALA A 30 -10.49 4.78 -7.01
C ALA A 30 -10.47 4.64 -5.48
N MET A 31 -10.94 5.61 -4.72
CA MET A 31 -11.03 5.55 -3.26
C MET A 31 -11.98 4.46 -2.78
N SER A 32 -13.10 4.25 -3.47
CA SER A 32 -14.09 3.25 -3.07
C SER A 32 -13.56 1.83 -3.17
N TRP A 33 -12.99 1.45 -4.31
CA TRP A 33 -12.48 0.10 -4.46
C TRP A 33 -11.17 -0.13 -3.69
N THR A 34 -10.30 0.88 -3.56
CA THR A 34 -9.12 0.78 -2.69
C THR A 34 -9.52 0.66 -1.22
N GLY A 35 -10.59 1.32 -0.78
CA GLY A 35 -11.16 1.13 0.54
C GLY A 35 -11.60 -0.31 0.79
N LEU A 36 -12.26 -0.94 -0.20
CA LEU A 36 -12.63 -2.36 -0.14
C LEU A 36 -11.41 -3.28 -0.04
N LEU A 37 -10.40 -3.07 -0.88
CA LEU A 37 -9.17 -3.86 -0.81
C LEU A 37 -8.41 -3.63 0.49
N ASN A 38 -8.41 -2.40 1.01
CA ASN A 38 -7.78 -2.09 2.29
C ASN A 38 -8.50 -2.80 3.46
N ALA A 39 -9.81 -2.99 3.39
CA ALA A 39 -10.55 -3.77 4.38
C ALA A 39 -10.07 -5.23 4.46
N ILE A 40 -9.52 -5.78 3.36
CA ILE A 40 -8.90 -7.11 3.34
C ILE A 40 -7.41 -7.01 3.73
N ALA A 41 -6.69 -6.02 3.20
CA ALA A 41 -5.27 -5.84 3.47
C ALA A 41 -4.99 -5.51 4.94
N PHE A 42 -5.87 -4.76 5.59
CA PHE A 42 -5.72 -4.37 7.00
C PHE A 42 -5.58 -5.56 7.96
N PRO A 43 -6.52 -6.52 8.02
CA PRO A 43 -6.35 -7.69 8.89
C PRO A 43 -5.14 -8.54 8.50
N LEU A 44 -4.81 -8.67 7.22
CA LEU A 44 -3.60 -9.37 6.77
C LEU A 44 -2.33 -8.68 7.26
N GLY A 45 -2.28 -7.35 7.19
CA GLY A 45 -1.18 -6.54 7.73
C GLY A 45 -1.00 -6.72 9.23
N LEU A 46 -2.11 -6.69 10.00
CA LEU A 46 -2.07 -6.92 11.45
C LEU A 46 -1.61 -8.34 11.80
N LEU A 47 -2.12 -9.35 11.10
CA LEU A 47 -1.71 -10.74 11.32
C LEU A 47 -0.24 -10.95 10.97
N SER A 48 0.24 -10.35 9.88
CA SER A 48 1.64 -10.39 9.49
C SER A 48 2.53 -9.71 10.54
N ALA A 49 2.17 -8.48 10.97
CA ALA A 49 2.91 -7.76 12.01
C ALA A 49 2.93 -8.53 13.34
N GLY A 50 1.80 -9.11 13.72
CA GLY A 50 1.67 -9.95 14.91
C GLY A 50 2.54 -11.21 14.85
N ALA A 51 2.58 -11.86 13.67
CA ALA A 51 3.42 -13.04 13.46
C ALA A 51 4.92 -12.68 13.55
N PHE A 52 5.37 -11.58 12.93
CA PHE A 52 6.74 -11.12 13.03
C PHE A 52 7.11 -10.70 14.46
N ALA A 53 6.23 -9.97 15.15
CA ALA A 53 6.45 -9.59 16.55
C ALA A 53 6.50 -10.82 17.46
N GLY A 54 5.63 -11.78 17.25
CA GLY A 54 5.59 -13.03 17.98
C GLY A 54 6.89 -13.84 17.84
N THR A 55 7.40 -13.98 16.61
CA THR A 55 8.68 -14.67 16.36
C THR A 55 9.84 -13.94 17.02
N ALA A 56 9.89 -12.60 16.97
CA ALA A 56 10.94 -11.82 17.62
C ALA A 56 10.91 -11.97 19.16
N VAL A 57 9.72 -11.94 19.77
CA VAL A 57 9.54 -12.16 21.21
C VAL A 57 9.98 -13.58 21.60
N ILE A 58 9.55 -14.59 20.86
CA ILE A 58 9.95 -15.99 21.12
C ILE A 58 11.46 -16.15 21.01
N ALA A 59 12.08 -15.59 19.97
CA ALA A 59 13.54 -15.65 19.79
C ALA A 59 14.29 -14.98 20.96
N THR A 60 13.83 -13.79 21.39
CA THR A 60 14.44 -13.07 22.51
C THR A 60 14.29 -13.81 23.85
N ILE A 61 13.12 -14.43 24.07
CA ILE A 61 12.89 -15.25 25.28
C ILE A 61 13.76 -16.51 25.24
N ALA A 62 13.86 -17.16 24.08
CA ALA A 62 14.69 -18.35 23.90
C ALA A 62 16.17 -18.03 24.12
N GLU A 63 16.69 -16.93 23.56
CA GLU A 63 18.06 -16.47 23.75
C GLU A 63 18.36 -16.20 25.25
N LYS A 64 17.52 -15.40 25.92
CA LYS A 64 17.69 -15.10 27.34
C LYS A 64 17.50 -16.30 28.24
N ALA A 65 16.60 -17.21 27.91
CA ALA A 65 16.40 -18.44 28.68
C ALA A 65 17.58 -19.40 28.52
N SER A 66 18.16 -19.48 27.33
CA SER A 66 19.36 -20.27 27.04
C SER A 66 20.56 -19.81 27.92
N ASP A 67 20.70 -18.50 28.07
CA ASP A 67 21.79 -17.93 28.89
C ASP A 67 21.64 -18.16 30.39
N ILE A 68 20.39 -18.26 30.89
CA ILE A 68 20.12 -18.32 32.35
C ILE A 68 19.89 -19.76 32.85
N VAL A 69 19.27 -20.63 32.07
CA VAL A 69 18.71 -21.92 32.53
C VAL A 69 19.07 -23.10 31.64
N GLY A 70 19.83 -22.90 30.56
CA GLY A 70 20.32 -23.95 29.69
C GLY A 70 19.30 -24.47 28.69
N GLU A 71 19.79 -25.34 27.82
CA GLU A 71 19.09 -25.89 26.63
C GLU A 71 17.74 -26.56 26.94
N THR A 72 17.58 -27.09 28.14
CA THR A 72 16.37 -27.80 28.58
C THR A 72 15.14 -26.88 28.66
N VAL A 73 15.31 -25.63 29.10
CA VAL A 73 14.20 -24.68 29.20
C VAL A 73 13.85 -24.07 27.84
N THR A 74 14.85 -23.89 26.99
CA THR A 74 14.59 -23.46 25.60
C THR A 74 13.72 -24.49 24.88
N ASN A 75 14.02 -25.76 25.02
CA ASN A 75 13.23 -26.85 24.46
C ASN A 75 11.81 -26.94 25.05
N ALA A 76 11.66 -26.66 26.36
CA ALA A 76 10.35 -26.63 27.01
C ALA A 76 9.51 -25.43 26.56
N VAL A 77 10.09 -24.24 26.41
CA VAL A 77 9.39 -23.04 25.90
C VAL A 77 8.96 -23.24 24.46
N THR A 78 9.83 -23.82 23.62
CA THR A 78 9.49 -24.16 22.23
C THR A 78 8.34 -25.20 22.18
N ALA A 79 8.41 -26.23 23.01
CA ALA A 79 7.35 -27.25 23.07
C ALA A 79 6.01 -26.70 23.59
N VAL A 80 6.03 -25.82 24.60
CA VAL A 80 4.82 -25.14 25.12
C VAL A 80 4.25 -24.20 24.07
N THR A 81 5.09 -23.49 23.32
CA THR A 81 4.64 -22.60 22.25
C THR A 81 4.05 -23.39 21.08
N ALA A 82 4.68 -24.48 20.68
CA ALA A 82 4.15 -25.39 19.65
C ALA A 82 2.82 -26.02 20.10
N TRP A 83 2.71 -26.39 21.37
CA TRP A 83 1.47 -26.93 21.93
C TRP A 83 0.36 -25.89 22.04
N ALA A 84 0.67 -24.66 22.51
CA ALA A 84 -0.32 -23.61 22.73
C ALA A 84 -0.89 -23.03 21.42
N PHE A 85 -0.06 -22.96 20.38
CA PHE A 85 -0.45 -22.42 19.08
C PHE A 85 -0.61 -23.50 17.98
N GLY A 86 -0.30 -24.75 18.27
CA GLY A 86 -0.39 -25.86 17.31
C GLY A 86 0.56 -25.73 16.10
N VAL A 87 1.59 -24.90 16.22
CA VAL A 87 2.49 -24.54 15.11
C VAL A 87 3.94 -24.63 15.60
N ASP A 88 4.79 -25.31 14.85
CA ASP A 88 6.23 -25.33 15.10
C ASP A 88 6.79 -23.90 14.92
N PRO A 89 7.71 -23.41 15.78
CA PRO A 89 8.34 -22.10 15.63
C PRO A 89 8.96 -21.84 14.24
N SER A 90 9.45 -22.88 13.56
CA SER A 90 9.92 -22.79 12.17
C SER A 90 8.79 -22.45 11.19
N ASP A 91 7.57 -22.96 11.43
CA ASP A 91 6.42 -22.74 10.57
C ASP A 91 5.82 -21.34 10.75
N VAL A 92 6.00 -20.72 11.93
CA VAL A 92 5.55 -19.34 12.19
C VAL A 92 6.25 -18.35 11.28
N TRP A 93 7.55 -18.53 11.00
CA TRP A 93 8.28 -17.70 10.04
C TRP A 93 7.74 -17.82 8.62
N ILE A 94 7.48 -19.04 8.18
CA ILE A 94 6.91 -19.31 6.87
C ILE A 94 5.52 -18.69 6.75
N LEU A 95 4.71 -18.81 7.79
CA LEU A 95 3.39 -18.19 7.86
C LEU A 95 3.49 -16.66 7.84
N ALA A 96 4.40 -16.07 8.63
CA ALA A 96 4.62 -14.62 8.67
C ALA A 96 5.02 -14.07 7.30
N ILE A 97 5.96 -14.74 6.63
CA ILE A 97 6.39 -14.37 5.27
C ILE A 97 5.23 -14.54 4.27
N GLY A 98 4.49 -15.64 4.33
CA GLY A 98 3.34 -15.89 3.46
C GLY A 98 2.25 -14.82 3.61
N LEU A 99 1.91 -14.46 4.84
CA LEU A 99 0.96 -13.37 5.14
C LEU A 99 1.48 -12.02 4.64
N TYR A 100 2.77 -11.75 4.80
CA TYR A 100 3.39 -10.51 4.31
C TYR A 100 3.37 -10.43 2.79
N VAL A 101 3.70 -11.50 2.09
CA VAL A 101 3.65 -11.56 0.63
C VAL A 101 2.22 -11.32 0.13
N LEU A 102 1.24 -11.98 0.75
CA LEU A 102 -0.17 -11.77 0.42
C LEU A 102 -0.61 -10.33 0.70
N TYR A 103 -0.22 -9.77 1.84
CA TYR A 103 -0.46 -8.38 2.18
C TYR A 103 0.13 -7.43 1.12
N MET A 104 1.41 -7.62 0.75
CA MET A 104 2.08 -6.81 -0.27
C MET A 104 1.42 -6.92 -1.63
N PHE A 105 0.90 -8.10 -1.98
CA PHE A 105 0.12 -8.28 -3.21
C PHE A 105 -1.11 -7.36 -3.25
N PHE A 106 -1.86 -7.26 -2.14
CA PHE A 106 -3.00 -6.34 -2.06
C PHE A 106 -2.57 -4.87 -2.14
N ILE A 107 -1.49 -4.48 -1.45
CA ILE A 107 -0.95 -3.12 -1.50
C ILE A 107 -0.54 -2.75 -2.93
N ILE A 108 0.24 -3.58 -3.60
CA ILE A 108 0.67 -3.34 -4.98
C ILE A 108 -0.54 -3.26 -5.91
N THR A 109 -1.52 -4.15 -5.74
CA THR A 109 -2.76 -4.15 -6.53
C THR A 109 -3.54 -2.85 -6.34
N MET A 110 -3.66 -2.34 -5.10
CA MET A 110 -4.32 -1.06 -4.83
C MET A 110 -3.62 0.10 -5.55
N PHE A 111 -2.30 0.21 -5.43
CA PHE A 111 -1.55 1.31 -6.04
C PHE A 111 -1.54 1.23 -7.56
N PHE A 112 -1.24 0.07 -8.12
CA PHE A 112 -1.17 -0.12 -9.57
C PHE A 112 -2.53 -0.03 -10.23
N GLY A 113 -3.55 -0.64 -9.63
CA GLY A 113 -4.92 -0.58 -10.12
C GLY A 113 -5.46 0.84 -10.10
N SER A 114 -5.24 1.60 -9.02
CA SER A 114 -5.62 3.02 -8.97
C SER A 114 -4.89 3.85 -10.02
N TYR A 115 -3.59 3.60 -10.20
CA TYR A 115 -2.82 4.28 -11.24
C TYR A 115 -3.39 4.04 -12.63
N ILE A 116 -3.62 2.78 -12.99
CA ILE A 116 -4.19 2.41 -14.30
C ILE A 116 -5.58 3.02 -14.48
N GLN A 117 -6.45 2.89 -13.47
CA GLN A 117 -7.81 3.42 -13.52
C GLN A 117 -7.82 4.95 -13.74
N LEU A 118 -7.01 5.69 -12.99
CA LEU A 118 -6.91 7.14 -13.15
C LEU A 118 -6.36 7.52 -14.52
N LYS A 119 -5.37 6.77 -15.01
CA LYS A 119 -4.81 6.99 -16.35
C LYS A 119 -5.84 6.73 -17.44
N MET A 120 -6.64 5.67 -17.32
CA MET A 120 -7.75 5.37 -18.24
C MET A 120 -8.87 6.43 -18.17
N GLY A 121 -9.05 7.05 -17.00
CA GLY A 121 -9.97 8.18 -16.80
C GLY A 121 -9.47 9.52 -17.35
N GLY A 122 -8.33 9.53 -18.06
CA GLY A 122 -7.74 10.74 -18.65
C GLY A 122 -6.99 11.63 -17.66
N LEU A 123 -6.77 11.17 -16.43
CA LEU A 123 -5.99 11.89 -15.43
C LEU A 123 -4.50 11.60 -15.60
N GLU A 124 -3.68 12.51 -15.10
CA GLU A 124 -2.22 12.35 -15.05
C GLU A 124 -1.76 12.09 -13.61
N PRO A 125 -1.87 10.84 -13.12
CA PRO A 125 -1.65 10.52 -11.70
C PRO A 125 -0.21 10.75 -11.21
N LEU A 126 0.78 10.74 -12.08
CA LEU A 126 2.19 11.05 -11.78
C LEU A 126 2.76 12.18 -12.66
N GLY A 127 1.97 12.67 -13.62
CA GLY A 127 2.38 13.72 -14.60
C GLY A 127 1.68 15.06 -14.37
N GLY A 128 1.82 15.96 -15.37
CA GLY A 128 1.12 17.23 -15.44
C GLY A 128 1.49 18.22 -14.31
N LYS A 129 0.52 19.03 -13.91
CA LYS A 129 0.69 19.95 -12.80
C LYS A 129 1.02 19.20 -11.51
N ALA A 130 1.99 19.72 -10.76
CA ALA A 130 2.44 19.14 -9.49
C ALA A 130 2.98 17.69 -9.61
N ALA A 131 3.54 17.31 -10.77
CA ALA A 131 4.09 15.96 -11.00
C ALA A 131 5.05 15.51 -9.87
N GLY A 132 5.92 16.43 -9.40
CA GLY A 132 6.83 16.16 -8.29
C GLY A 132 6.09 15.82 -6.98
N ALA A 133 5.04 16.57 -6.63
CA ALA A 133 4.24 16.31 -5.43
C ALA A 133 3.46 14.98 -5.56
N LYS A 134 2.87 14.70 -6.72
CA LYS A 134 2.17 13.45 -6.99
C LYS A 134 3.10 12.25 -6.88
N SER A 135 4.28 12.32 -7.51
CA SER A 135 5.28 11.24 -7.48
C SER A 135 5.83 11.03 -6.07
N LEU A 136 6.13 12.11 -5.35
CA LEU A 136 6.62 12.02 -3.98
C LEU A 136 5.58 11.41 -3.04
N THR A 137 4.33 11.87 -3.12
CA THR A 137 3.25 11.31 -2.28
C THR A 137 2.92 9.86 -2.65
N PHE A 138 2.98 9.49 -3.94
CA PHE A 138 2.84 8.10 -4.37
C PHE A 138 3.93 7.21 -3.76
N LEU A 139 5.18 7.62 -3.91
CA LEU A 139 6.32 6.85 -3.40
C LEU A 139 6.29 6.76 -1.87
N ALA A 140 6.06 7.88 -1.18
CA ALA A 140 5.95 7.92 0.27
C ALA A 140 4.80 7.02 0.77
N ALA A 141 3.62 7.13 0.17
CA ALA A 141 2.47 6.31 0.52
C ALA A 141 2.74 4.82 0.29
N LEU A 142 3.40 4.46 -0.82
CA LEU A 142 3.78 3.07 -1.12
C LEU A 142 4.79 2.53 -0.09
N LEU A 143 5.85 3.29 0.21
CA LEU A 143 6.87 2.88 1.17
C LEU A 143 6.31 2.73 2.58
N ILE A 144 5.47 3.67 3.03
CA ILE A 144 4.84 3.57 4.34
C ILE A 144 3.89 2.38 4.38
N SER A 145 3.10 2.16 3.31
CA SER A 145 2.20 1.01 3.21
C SER A 145 2.93 -0.33 3.16
N ALA A 146 4.21 -0.38 2.81
CA ALA A 146 5.00 -1.61 2.87
C ALA A 146 5.23 -2.09 4.32
N VAL A 147 5.07 -1.22 5.32
CA VAL A 147 5.16 -1.59 6.74
C VAL A 147 3.80 -2.09 7.22
N PRO A 148 3.64 -3.38 7.59
CA PRO A 148 2.32 -3.95 7.91
C PRO A 148 1.59 -3.21 9.03
N ALA A 149 2.31 -2.72 10.05
CA ALA A 149 1.73 -1.96 11.15
C ALA A 149 1.17 -0.59 10.75
N SER A 150 1.53 -0.05 9.58
CA SER A 150 1.08 1.26 9.11
C SER A 150 -0.30 1.24 8.43
N THR A 151 -0.92 0.07 8.30
CA THR A 151 -2.20 -0.14 7.60
C THR A 151 -3.42 0.51 8.26
N PHE A 152 -3.28 1.05 9.47
CA PHE A 152 -4.34 1.83 10.12
C PHE A 152 -4.85 2.99 9.27
N LEU A 153 -3.94 3.61 8.51
CA LEU A 153 -4.26 4.69 7.59
C LEU A 153 -4.05 4.20 6.16
N PRO A 154 -5.07 4.27 5.31
CA PRO A 154 -4.91 3.95 3.90
C PRO A 154 -4.12 5.09 3.21
N TRP A 155 -2.80 5.03 3.32
CA TRP A 155 -1.85 6.05 2.82
C TRP A 155 -2.06 6.39 1.35
N ILE A 156 -2.55 5.44 0.56
CA ILE A 156 -2.93 5.66 -0.84
C ILE A 156 -3.95 6.80 -1.01
N PHE A 157 -4.82 7.04 -0.01
CA PHE A 157 -5.81 8.12 -0.09
C PHE A 157 -5.16 9.51 -0.10
N ILE A 158 -4.00 9.66 0.53
CA ILE A 158 -3.25 10.93 0.48
C ILE A 158 -2.82 11.22 -0.94
N TRP A 159 -2.26 10.21 -1.63
CA TRP A 159 -1.89 10.35 -3.04
C TRP A 159 -3.11 10.59 -3.94
N LEU A 160 -4.19 9.83 -3.77
CA LEU A 160 -5.43 10.02 -4.53
C LEU A 160 -6.01 11.43 -4.32
N PHE A 161 -5.91 11.98 -3.12
CA PHE A 161 -6.33 13.33 -2.80
C PHE A 161 -5.48 14.38 -3.55
N VAL A 162 -4.17 14.19 -3.61
CA VAL A 162 -3.27 15.07 -4.38
C VAL A 162 -3.60 15.02 -5.87
N VAL A 163 -3.87 13.83 -6.43
CA VAL A 163 -4.29 13.68 -7.83
C VAL A 163 -5.65 14.35 -8.08
N MET A 164 -6.57 14.28 -7.13
CA MET A 164 -7.87 14.95 -7.21
C MET A 164 -7.75 16.48 -7.28
N ILE A 165 -6.80 17.05 -6.52
CA ILE A 165 -6.56 18.52 -6.49
C ILE A 165 -5.86 18.98 -7.78
N TYR A 166 -4.95 18.15 -8.30
CA TYR A 166 -4.13 18.43 -9.47
C TYR A 166 -4.34 17.36 -10.55
N PRO A 167 -5.49 17.34 -11.24
CA PRO A 167 -5.84 16.24 -12.15
C PRO A 167 -4.93 16.16 -13.38
N ASN A 168 -4.37 17.34 -13.84
CA ASN A 168 -3.55 17.49 -15.04
C ASN A 168 -2.22 18.16 -14.71
#